data_a393b5e1178945a605e1cae8e8165fe4
#
_entry.id   a393b5e1178945a605e1cae8e8165fe4
#
_cell.length_a   1.000
_cell.length_b   1.000
_cell.length_c   1.000
_cell.angle_alpha   90.00
_cell.angle_beta   90.00
_cell.angle_gamma   90.00
#
_symmetry.space_group_name_H-M   'P 1'
#
loop_
_entity.id
_entity.type
_entity.pdbx_description
1 polymer ?
#
loop_
_entity_poly.entity_id
_entity_poly.type
_entity_poly.pdbx_seq_one_letter_code
_entity_poly.pdbx_strand_id
1 'polypeptide(L)'
;MLVVPLYSTLPPHQQQKIFDPAPPKNKKGIPGRKIVVATNIAETSITIDGIVYVIDPGFSKQKVFNPRMKVESLLVSPISKASAKQRAGRAGRTRPGKCFRLYTEKSYETELMENTYPEILRSNLAPIVLTLKKLNISDLVHFDFMDPPAPETLMRALELLNYLGALDDEGELTPEGTMMAEFPLDPQLSKVLLTAPKFNCVNEILSIVACLNVANLFIRPKDKLPEAIDAVAKFIHADGDQLTLLNAYNEYKRKGSNAEWCFKNFINSRHIKSADDIREQLKTILIKLNFKFNDEPSISPNYNNIKKCILTGYFTQVAILQKNNAYLTVKESQIVAIHPSSVLSYKPELVLYNELVLTKKNYIRTILEIKGQWLFEIAPKYFKP
;
A
#
# COMPACT_ATOMS: atom_id res chain seq x y z
N MET A 1 -1.56 35.96 -9.31
CA MET A 1 -1.63 34.55 -9.71
C MET A 1 -1.43 33.71 -8.47
N LEU A 2 -2.28 32.71 -8.23
CA LEU A 2 -2.20 31.76 -7.11
C LEU A 2 -2.00 30.36 -7.71
N VAL A 3 -0.92 29.68 -7.34
CA VAL A 3 -0.64 28.29 -7.76
C VAL A 3 -0.87 27.40 -6.56
N VAL A 4 -1.72 26.37 -6.72
CA VAL A 4 -2.12 25.42 -5.67
C VAL A 4 -1.80 24.02 -6.12
N PRO A 5 -0.95 23.27 -5.41
CA PRO A 5 -0.69 21.86 -5.72
C PRO A 5 -1.85 20.99 -5.21
N LEU A 6 -2.08 19.85 -5.90
CA LEU A 6 -3.05 18.84 -5.48
C LEU A 6 -2.53 17.43 -5.79
N TYR A 7 -2.23 16.66 -4.73
CA TYR A 7 -1.82 15.25 -4.80
C TYR A 7 -2.19 14.54 -3.49
N SER A 8 -2.28 13.20 -3.51
CA SER A 8 -2.85 12.40 -2.42
C SER A 8 -2.16 12.56 -1.07
N THR A 9 -0.84 12.72 -1.04
CA THR A 9 -0.04 12.84 0.20
C THR A 9 0.06 14.28 0.73
N LEU A 10 -0.60 15.23 0.08
CA LEU A 10 -0.63 16.63 0.55
C LEU A 10 -1.44 16.73 1.84
N PRO A 11 -0.99 17.50 2.87
CA PRO A 11 -1.75 17.71 4.09
C PRO A 11 -3.16 18.24 3.81
N PRO A 12 -4.20 17.80 4.56
CA PRO A 12 -5.60 18.14 4.28
C PRO A 12 -5.89 19.65 4.22
N HIS A 13 -5.28 20.44 5.12
CA HIS A 13 -5.45 21.89 5.12
C HIS A 13 -4.88 22.57 3.87
N GLN A 14 -3.88 21.94 3.22
CA GLN A 14 -3.34 22.40 1.95
C GLN A 14 -4.19 21.92 0.78
N GLN A 15 -4.77 20.71 0.86
CA GLN A 15 -5.71 20.24 -0.15
C GLN A 15 -6.97 21.13 -0.20
N GLN A 16 -7.46 21.60 0.93
CA GLN A 16 -8.63 22.49 1.00
C GLN A 16 -8.44 23.81 0.24
N LYS A 17 -7.22 24.29 0.07
CA LYS A 17 -6.93 25.52 -0.68
C LYS A 17 -7.37 25.49 -2.16
N ILE A 18 -7.61 24.32 -2.70
CA ILE A 18 -8.15 24.19 -4.07
C ILE A 18 -9.59 24.72 -4.19
N PHE A 19 -10.33 24.77 -3.08
CA PHE A 19 -11.69 25.30 -3.05
C PHE A 19 -11.74 26.80 -2.80
N ASP A 20 -10.64 27.43 -2.37
CA ASP A 20 -10.56 28.87 -2.17
C ASP A 20 -10.85 29.59 -3.50
N PRO A 21 -11.49 30.76 -3.47
CA PRO A 21 -11.76 31.54 -4.67
C PRO A 21 -10.45 32.01 -5.33
N ALA A 22 -10.52 32.35 -6.60
CA ALA A 22 -9.40 32.99 -7.30
C ALA A 22 -9.08 34.35 -6.64
N PRO A 23 -7.82 34.81 -6.66
CA PRO A 23 -7.46 36.12 -6.12
C PRO A 23 -8.27 37.23 -6.79
N PRO A 24 -8.55 38.35 -6.09
CA PRO A 24 -9.27 39.48 -6.65
C PRO A 24 -8.50 40.11 -7.82
N LYS A 25 -9.18 41.02 -8.54
CA LYS A 25 -8.56 41.83 -9.60
C LYS A 25 -7.42 42.63 -9.01
N ASN A 26 -6.33 42.76 -9.75
CA ASN A 26 -5.22 43.63 -9.35
C ASN A 26 -5.56 45.12 -9.53
N LYS A 27 -4.67 46.01 -9.09
CA LYS A 27 -4.84 47.47 -9.24
C LYS A 27 -5.02 47.96 -10.69
N LYS A 28 -4.63 47.15 -11.68
CA LYS A 28 -4.80 47.43 -13.13
C LYS A 28 -6.08 46.81 -13.69
N GLY A 29 -6.99 46.29 -12.86
CA GLY A 29 -8.25 45.65 -13.29
C GLY A 29 -8.11 44.23 -13.89
N ILE A 30 -6.90 43.68 -13.91
CA ILE A 30 -6.66 42.32 -14.46
C ILE A 30 -7.18 41.30 -13.45
N PRO A 31 -8.04 40.33 -13.89
CA PRO A 31 -8.57 39.29 -13.01
C PRO A 31 -7.45 38.43 -12.40
N GLY A 32 -7.58 38.11 -11.13
CA GLY A 32 -6.71 37.14 -10.49
C GLY A 32 -6.91 35.75 -11.09
N ARG A 33 -5.84 34.98 -11.20
CA ARG A 33 -5.89 33.60 -11.70
C ARG A 33 -5.48 32.62 -10.62
N LYS A 34 -6.27 31.57 -10.45
CA LYS A 34 -5.93 30.38 -9.68
C LYS A 34 -5.52 29.26 -10.66
N ILE A 35 -4.37 28.65 -10.40
CA ILE A 35 -3.85 27.52 -11.17
C ILE A 35 -3.72 26.34 -10.21
N VAL A 36 -4.41 25.24 -10.52
CA VAL A 36 -4.29 23.99 -9.75
C VAL A 36 -3.38 23.05 -10.53
N VAL A 37 -2.26 22.66 -9.93
CA VAL A 37 -1.33 21.67 -10.48
C VAL A 37 -1.58 20.36 -9.77
N ALA A 38 -2.21 19.42 -10.48
CA ALA A 38 -2.72 18.19 -9.88
C ALA A 38 -2.16 16.93 -10.55
N THR A 39 -2.10 15.84 -9.77
CA THR A 39 -2.00 14.49 -10.32
C THR A 39 -3.37 14.04 -10.84
N ASN A 40 -3.50 12.79 -11.27
CA ASN A 40 -4.78 12.20 -11.70
C ASN A 40 -5.88 12.17 -10.64
N ILE A 41 -5.61 12.54 -9.39
CA ILE A 41 -6.64 12.73 -8.35
C ILE A 41 -7.72 13.75 -8.76
N ALA A 42 -7.35 14.75 -9.57
CA ALA A 42 -8.28 15.74 -10.09
C ALA A 42 -9.08 15.24 -11.31
N GLU A 43 -8.75 14.08 -11.85
CA GLU A 43 -9.44 13.54 -13.03
C GLU A 43 -10.83 13.02 -12.68
N THR A 44 -10.99 12.31 -11.55
CA THR A 44 -12.26 11.67 -11.16
C THR A 44 -12.74 12.06 -9.78
N SER A 45 -11.84 12.13 -8.79
CA SER A 45 -12.20 12.06 -7.36
C SER A 45 -12.63 13.38 -6.75
N ILE A 46 -12.27 14.54 -7.33
CA ILE A 46 -12.50 15.86 -6.76
C ILE A 46 -13.14 16.78 -7.79
N THR A 47 -14.23 17.44 -7.41
CA THR A 47 -14.82 18.50 -8.21
C THR A 47 -14.34 19.85 -7.72
N ILE A 48 -13.67 20.60 -8.59
CA ILE A 48 -13.19 21.96 -8.30
C ILE A 48 -14.02 22.93 -9.13
N ASP A 49 -14.80 23.76 -8.45
CA ASP A 49 -15.65 24.73 -9.13
C ASP A 49 -14.83 25.85 -9.79
N GLY A 50 -15.36 26.37 -10.90
CA GLY A 50 -14.78 27.50 -11.61
C GLY A 50 -13.56 27.18 -12.48
N ILE A 51 -13.24 25.91 -12.70
CA ILE A 51 -12.22 25.49 -13.68
C ILE A 51 -12.77 25.70 -15.08
N VAL A 52 -12.09 26.54 -15.87
CA VAL A 52 -12.47 26.90 -17.24
C VAL A 52 -11.45 26.40 -18.27
N TYR A 53 -10.21 26.27 -17.83
CA TYR A 53 -9.12 25.80 -18.67
C TYR A 53 -8.48 24.56 -18.06
N VAL A 54 -8.28 23.55 -18.89
CA VAL A 54 -7.51 22.35 -18.56
C VAL A 54 -6.28 22.30 -19.48
N ILE A 55 -5.13 22.01 -18.92
CA ILE A 55 -3.90 21.72 -19.64
C ILE A 55 -3.57 20.26 -19.35
N ASP A 56 -3.63 19.41 -20.39
CA ASP A 56 -3.43 17.98 -20.27
C ASP A 56 -2.12 17.55 -20.95
N PRO A 57 -1.11 17.11 -20.18
CA PRO A 57 0.16 16.64 -20.73
C PRO A 57 0.08 15.23 -21.35
N GLY A 58 -1.03 14.50 -21.23
CA GLY A 58 -1.20 13.16 -21.80
C GLY A 58 -0.57 12.01 -21.00
N PHE A 59 -0.07 12.25 -19.81
CA PHE A 59 0.59 11.24 -18.98
C PHE A 59 -0.04 11.10 -17.60
N SER A 60 0.08 9.88 -17.04
CA SER A 60 -0.24 9.60 -15.65
C SER A 60 0.72 8.56 -15.08
N LYS A 61 0.86 8.57 -13.74
CA LYS A 61 1.48 7.44 -13.04
C LYS A 61 0.45 6.35 -12.85
N GLN A 62 0.73 5.17 -13.36
CA GLN A 62 -0.13 3.99 -13.24
C GLN A 62 0.59 2.92 -12.42
N LYS A 63 -0.17 2.31 -11.51
CA LYS A 63 0.29 1.17 -10.72
C LYS A 63 0.13 -0.09 -11.57
N VAL A 64 1.21 -0.83 -11.73
CA VAL A 64 1.25 -2.09 -12.49
C VAL A 64 1.93 -3.13 -11.61
N PHE A 65 1.28 -4.27 -11.46
CA PHE A 65 1.85 -5.44 -10.79
C PHE A 65 2.49 -6.37 -11.82
N ASN A 66 3.74 -6.76 -11.56
CA ASN A 66 4.42 -7.78 -12.35
C ASN A 66 4.37 -9.11 -11.57
N PRO A 67 3.60 -10.11 -12.02
CA PRO A 67 3.42 -11.37 -11.29
C PRO A 67 4.70 -12.20 -11.21
N ARG A 68 5.58 -12.13 -12.22
CA ARG A 68 6.86 -12.88 -12.24
C ARG A 68 7.81 -12.38 -11.18
N MET A 69 7.90 -11.06 -11.05
CA MET A 69 8.83 -10.41 -10.14
C MET A 69 8.20 -10.10 -8.78
N LYS A 70 6.90 -10.28 -8.62
CA LYS A 70 6.10 -9.84 -7.44
C LYS A 70 6.34 -8.37 -7.09
N VAL A 71 6.53 -7.54 -8.12
CA VAL A 71 6.87 -6.13 -7.99
C VAL A 71 5.69 -5.27 -8.37
N GLU A 72 5.34 -4.34 -7.49
CA GLU A 72 4.49 -3.22 -7.85
C GLU A 72 5.35 -2.08 -8.39
N SER A 73 5.03 -1.64 -9.60
CA SER A 73 5.71 -0.53 -10.27
C SER A 73 4.77 0.63 -10.43
N LEU A 74 5.26 1.84 -10.19
CA LEU A 74 4.52 3.07 -10.47
C LEU A 74 5.15 3.71 -11.71
N LEU A 75 4.64 3.36 -12.88
CA LEU A 75 5.19 3.78 -14.16
C LEU A 75 4.46 5.03 -14.68
N VAL A 76 5.24 5.94 -15.27
CA VAL A 76 4.66 7.05 -16.06
C VAL A 76 4.33 6.51 -17.45
N SER A 77 3.06 6.52 -17.82
CA SER A 77 2.56 6.02 -19.10
C SER A 77 1.60 7.01 -19.73
N PRO A 78 1.40 6.94 -21.07
CA PRO A 78 0.31 7.65 -21.73
C PRO A 78 -1.05 7.32 -21.10
N ILE A 79 -1.95 8.28 -21.09
CA ILE A 79 -3.33 8.07 -20.64
C ILE A 79 -4.17 7.44 -21.74
N SER A 80 -5.37 6.95 -21.38
CA SER A 80 -6.36 6.53 -22.36
C SER A 80 -7.14 7.72 -22.94
N LYS A 81 -7.83 7.52 -24.09
CA LYS A 81 -8.77 8.48 -24.66
C LYS A 81 -9.91 8.79 -23.69
N ALA A 82 -10.38 7.78 -22.95
CA ALA A 82 -11.39 7.96 -21.89
C ALA A 82 -10.90 8.92 -20.82
N SER A 83 -9.67 8.73 -20.29
CA SER A 83 -9.04 9.64 -19.33
C SER A 83 -8.88 11.05 -19.90
N ALA A 84 -8.45 11.18 -21.16
CA ALA A 84 -8.33 12.47 -21.82
C ALA A 84 -9.69 13.21 -21.92
N LYS A 85 -10.77 12.48 -22.22
CA LYS A 85 -12.15 13.02 -22.21
C LYS A 85 -12.57 13.45 -20.80
N GLN A 86 -12.29 12.64 -19.78
CA GLN A 86 -12.59 12.96 -18.38
C GLN A 86 -11.86 14.23 -17.92
N ARG A 87 -10.56 14.36 -18.23
CA ARG A 87 -9.78 15.58 -17.94
C ARG A 87 -10.35 16.80 -18.63
N ALA A 88 -10.68 16.70 -19.93
CA ALA A 88 -11.31 17.78 -20.68
C ALA A 88 -12.65 18.20 -20.05
N GLY A 89 -13.46 17.23 -19.58
CA GLY A 89 -14.73 17.46 -18.91
C GLY A 89 -14.64 18.26 -17.61
N ARG A 90 -13.44 18.41 -17.01
CA ARG A 90 -13.25 19.28 -15.84
C ARG A 90 -13.42 20.76 -16.17
N ALA A 91 -13.11 21.18 -17.39
CA ALA A 91 -13.28 22.56 -17.83
C ALA A 91 -14.74 22.94 -18.14
N GLY A 92 -15.63 21.96 -18.32
CA GLY A 92 -17.01 22.19 -18.78
C GLY A 92 -18.10 22.10 -17.72
N ARG A 93 -17.77 22.01 -16.41
CA ARG A 93 -18.76 21.71 -15.37
C ARG A 93 -19.66 22.89 -15.00
N THR A 94 -19.09 24.07 -14.79
CA THR A 94 -19.80 25.25 -14.29
C THR A 94 -20.11 26.26 -15.40
N ARG A 95 -19.34 26.25 -16.47
CA ARG A 95 -19.48 27.12 -17.64
C ARG A 95 -18.65 26.56 -18.80
N PRO A 96 -18.90 26.99 -20.04
CA PRO A 96 -18.09 26.60 -21.18
C PRO A 96 -16.60 26.85 -20.94
N GLY A 97 -15.77 25.86 -21.24
CA GLY A 97 -14.33 25.90 -21.01
C GLY A 97 -13.55 25.32 -22.19
N LYS A 98 -12.21 25.33 -22.07
CA LYS A 98 -11.32 24.80 -23.10
C LYS A 98 -10.30 23.84 -22.48
N CYS A 99 -9.99 22.77 -23.20
CA CYS A 99 -8.90 21.86 -22.86
C CYS A 99 -7.78 22.00 -23.88
N PHE A 100 -6.57 22.23 -23.39
CA PHE A 100 -5.35 22.30 -24.19
C PHE A 100 -4.55 21.02 -23.96
N ARG A 101 -4.52 20.16 -24.98
CA ARG A 101 -3.72 18.94 -24.98
C ARG A 101 -2.31 19.27 -25.44
N LEU A 102 -1.29 18.81 -24.69
CA LEU A 102 0.12 19.02 -25.02
C LEU A 102 0.71 17.85 -25.85
N TYR A 103 -0.14 17.21 -26.63
CA TYR A 103 0.18 16.14 -27.57
C TYR A 103 -0.63 16.33 -28.85
N THR A 104 -0.15 15.72 -29.93
CA THR A 104 -0.78 15.92 -31.28
C THR A 104 -2.09 15.15 -31.39
N GLU A 105 -2.95 15.60 -32.31
CA GLU A 105 -4.17 14.87 -32.65
C GLU A 105 -3.85 13.48 -33.21
N LYS A 106 -2.82 13.36 -34.02
CA LYS A 106 -2.30 12.07 -34.48
C LYS A 106 -1.97 11.13 -33.33
N SER A 107 -1.18 11.58 -32.33
CA SER A 107 -0.86 10.73 -31.13
C SER A 107 -2.12 10.38 -30.38
N TYR A 108 -3.10 11.28 -30.24
CA TYR A 108 -4.38 10.97 -29.61
C TYR A 108 -5.14 9.86 -30.35
N GLU A 109 -5.16 9.89 -31.66
CA GLU A 109 -5.91 8.94 -32.48
C GLU A 109 -5.23 7.59 -32.60
N THR A 110 -3.90 7.56 -32.75
CA THR A 110 -3.14 6.35 -33.12
C THR A 110 -2.38 5.71 -31.99
N GLU A 111 -2.01 6.45 -30.92
CA GLU A 111 -1.14 5.97 -29.85
C GLU A 111 -1.87 5.76 -28.53
N LEU A 112 -2.95 6.51 -28.26
CA LEU A 112 -3.71 6.37 -27.03
C LEU A 112 -4.73 5.23 -27.15
N MET A 113 -4.74 4.35 -26.14
CA MET A 113 -5.76 3.31 -26.01
C MET A 113 -7.13 3.93 -25.73
N GLU A 114 -8.21 3.28 -26.14
CA GLU A 114 -9.57 3.75 -25.85
C GLU A 114 -9.83 3.86 -24.36
N ASN A 115 -9.52 2.80 -23.59
CA ASN A 115 -9.69 2.72 -22.15
C ASN A 115 -8.40 2.34 -21.45
N THR A 116 -8.28 2.69 -20.19
CA THR A 116 -7.20 2.19 -19.32
C THR A 116 -7.45 0.72 -19.03
N TYR A 117 -6.40 -0.09 -18.96
CA TYR A 117 -6.52 -1.50 -18.57
C TYR A 117 -7.27 -1.62 -17.23
N PRO A 118 -8.26 -2.52 -17.14
CA PRO A 118 -8.96 -2.84 -15.92
C PRO A 118 -8.00 -3.21 -14.79
N GLU A 119 -8.40 -2.97 -13.56
CA GLU A 119 -7.54 -3.24 -12.40
C GLU A 119 -7.17 -4.72 -12.26
N ILE A 120 -8.07 -5.62 -12.64
CA ILE A 120 -7.83 -7.07 -12.62
C ILE A 120 -6.62 -7.50 -13.47
N LEU A 121 -6.31 -6.78 -14.53
CA LEU A 121 -5.18 -7.07 -15.43
C LEU A 121 -3.83 -6.53 -14.91
N ARG A 122 -3.83 -5.74 -13.83
CA ARG A 122 -2.64 -5.05 -13.31
C ARG A 122 -2.47 -5.10 -11.81
N SER A 123 -3.25 -5.95 -11.12
CA SER A 123 -3.22 -6.13 -9.66
C SER A 123 -2.81 -7.55 -9.28
N ASN A 124 -2.44 -7.73 -8.01
CA ASN A 124 -2.28 -9.05 -7.41
C ASN A 124 -3.65 -9.75 -7.32
N LEU A 125 -3.76 -10.95 -7.86
CA LEU A 125 -5.04 -11.68 -7.92
C LEU A 125 -5.31 -12.56 -6.69
N ALA A 126 -4.36 -12.75 -5.78
CA ALA A 126 -4.55 -13.65 -4.64
C ALA A 126 -5.79 -13.32 -3.79
N PRO A 127 -6.12 -12.03 -3.47
CA PRO A 127 -7.36 -11.70 -2.76
C PRO A 127 -8.63 -12.06 -3.55
N ILE A 128 -8.59 -11.84 -4.88
CA ILE A 128 -9.72 -12.14 -5.77
C ILE A 128 -9.95 -13.64 -5.85
N VAL A 129 -8.91 -14.42 -6.07
CA VAL A 129 -8.95 -15.89 -6.12
C VAL A 129 -9.52 -16.46 -4.81
N LEU A 130 -9.03 -15.97 -3.66
CA LEU A 130 -9.52 -16.39 -2.36
C LEU A 130 -11.03 -16.10 -2.20
N THR A 131 -11.47 -14.93 -2.66
CA THR A 131 -12.90 -14.56 -2.64
C THR A 131 -13.74 -15.45 -3.56
N LEU A 132 -13.28 -15.73 -4.78
CA LEU A 132 -13.99 -16.59 -5.73
C LEU A 132 -14.11 -18.02 -5.20
N LYS A 133 -13.06 -18.57 -4.62
CA LYS A 133 -13.08 -19.89 -3.97
C LYS A 133 -14.06 -19.91 -2.79
N LYS A 134 -14.12 -18.86 -1.97
CA LYS A 134 -15.12 -18.72 -0.90
C LYS A 134 -16.56 -18.73 -1.42
N LEU A 135 -16.77 -18.20 -2.61
CA LEU A 135 -18.08 -18.23 -3.31
C LEU A 135 -18.37 -19.57 -4.00
N ASN A 136 -17.58 -20.60 -3.74
CA ASN A 136 -17.67 -21.95 -4.36
C ASN A 136 -17.47 -21.95 -5.89
N ILE A 137 -16.69 -20.99 -6.41
CA ILE A 137 -16.26 -20.97 -7.80
C ILE A 137 -14.95 -21.76 -7.87
N SER A 138 -15.05 -23.06 -8.23
CA SER A 138 -13.89 -23.96 -8.28
C SER A 138 -13.09 -23.79 -9.57
N ASP A 139 -13.76 -23.69 -10.71
CA ASP A 139 -13.12 -23.52 -12.02
C ASP A 139 -12.86 -22.05 -12.34
N LEU A 140 -11.67 -21.59 -12.00
CA LEU A 140 -11.26 -20.20 -12.25
C LEU A 140 -10.72 -20.01 -13.68
N VAL A 141 -10.37 -21.08 -14.38
CA VAL A 141 -9.83 -21.02 -15.75
C VAL A 141 -10.94 -20.71 -16.75
N HIS A 142 -12.11 -21.32 -16.56
CA HIS A 142 -13.28 -21.11 -17.41
C HIS A 142 -14.29 -20.12 -16.82
N PHE A 143 -13.93 -19.45 -15.70
CA PHE A 143 -14.77 -18.39 -15.15
C PHE A 143 -14.89 -17.23 -16.14
N ASP A 144 -16.10 -16.79 -16.41
CA ASP A 144 -16.42 -15.73 -17.36
C ASP A 144 -16.05 -14.34 -16.81
N PHE A 145 -14.77 -14.05 -16.82
CA PHE A 145 -14.29 -12.69 -16.48
C PHE A 145 -14.62 -11.74 -17.62
N MET A 146 -15.09 -10.54 -17.31
CA MET A 146 -15.28 -9.48 -18.32
C MET A 146 -13.99 -9.17 -19.09
N ASP A 147 -12.87 -9.13 -18.36
CA ASP A 147 -11.51 -8.99 -18.89
C ASP A 147 -10.65 -10.08 -18.24
N PRO A 148 -10.41 -11.21 -18.91
CA PRO A 148 -9.71 -12.33 -18.31
C PRO A 148 -8.26 -12.00 -18.01
N PRO A 149 -7.78 -12.26 -16.77
CA PRO A 149 -6.38 -12.05 -16.42
C PRO A 149 -5.48 -13.05 -17.14
N ALA A 150 -4.20 -12.70 -17.30
CA ALA A 150 -3.24 -13.62 -17.87
C ALA A 150 -3.15 -14.91 -17.03
N PRO A 151 -3.15 -16.11 -17.65
CA PRO A 151 -3.09 -17.38 -16.94
C PRO A 151 -1.93 -17.48 -15.94
N GLU A 152 -0.77 -16.91 -16.29
CA GLU A 152 0.39 -16.87 -15.41
C GLU A 152 0.10 -16.10 -14.12
N THR A 153 -0.64 -14.99 -14.18
CA THR A 153 -1.00 -14.20 -12.99
C THR A 153 -1.93 -14.99 -12.07
N LEU A 154 -2.89 -15.71 -12.65
CA LEU A 154 -3.80 -16.58 -11.92
C LEU A 154 -3.05 -17.75 -11.26
N MET A 155 -2.15 -18.43 -11.99
CA MET A 155 -1.33 -19.50 -11.45
C MET A 155 -0.46 -19.05 -10.28
N ARG A 156 0.15 -17.87 -10.38
CA ARG A 156 0.95 -17.29 -9.28
C ARG A 156 0.11 -16.98 -8.05
N ALA A 157 -1.12 -16.53 -8.24
CA ALA A 157 -2.04 -16.31 -7.13
C ALA A 157 -2.43 -17.63 -6.44
N LEU A 158 -2.74 -18.68 -7.20
CA LEU A 158 -3.02 -20.01 -6.69
C LEU A 158 -1.82 -20.60 -5.94
N GLU A 159 -0.62 -20.51 -6.51
CA GLU A 159 0.63 -20.94 -5.89
C GLU A 159 0.85 -20.25 -4.54
N LEU A 160 0.68 -18.93 -4.48
CA LEU A 160 0.82 -18.19 -3.24
C LEU A 160 -0.18 -18.64 -2.18
N LEU A 161 -1.45 -18.81 -2.56
CA LEU A 161 -2.51 -19.23 -1.64
C LEU A 161 -2.28 -20.67 -1.13
N ASN A 162 -1.77 -21.57 -1.98
CA ASN A 162 -1.34 -22.92 -1.57
C ASN A 162 -0.19 -22.85 -0.57
N TYR A 163 0.86 -22.06 -0.84
CA TYR A 163 1.97 -21.88 0.10
C TYR A 163 1.53 -21.28 1.45
N LEU A 164 0.53 -20.39 1.44
CA LEU A 164 -0.04 -19.86 2.68
C LEU A 164 -0.96 -20.87 3.40
N GLY A 165 -1.25 -22.01 2.78
CA GLY A 165 -2.16 -23.03 3.31
C GLY A 165 -3.64 -22.61 3.21
N ALA A 166 -3.96 -21.62 2.38
CA ALA A 166 -5.34 -21.22 2.11
C ALA A 166 -6.03 -22.17 1.13
N LEU A 167 -5.26 -22.75 0.22
CA LEU A 167 -5.69 -23.79 -0.71
C LEU A 167 -4.86 -25.07 -0.47
N ASP A 168 -5.47 -26.22 -0.71
CA ASP A 168 -4.77 -27.50 -0.76
C ASP A 168 -4.05 -27.73 -2.11
N ASP A 169 -3.48 -28.91 -2.30
CA ASP A 169 -2.74 -29.26 -3.52
C ASP A 169 -3.67 -29.46 -4.73
N GLU A 170 -4.96 -29.73 -4.50
CA GLU A 170 -6.02 -29.80 -5.51
C GLU A 170 -6.59 -28.42 -5.85
N GLY A 171 -6.17 -27.38 -5.13
CA GLY A 171 -6.62 -25.99 -5.30
C GLY A 171 -7.95 -25.69 -4.66
N GLU A 172 -8.44 -26.55 -3.76
CA GLU A 172 -9.67 -26.31 -3.01
C GLU A 172 -9.42 -25.56 -1.69
N LEU A 173 -10.45 -24.89 -1.19
CA LEU A 173 -10.35 -24.02 -0.02
C LEU A 173 -10.19 -24.85 1.26
N THR A 174 -9.11 -24.63 1.99
CA THR A 174 -8.88 -25.26 3.31
C THR A 174 -9.72 -24.59 4.39
N PRO A 175 -9.90 -25.22 5.58
CA PRO A 175 -10.51 -24.55 6.73
C PRO A 175 -9.77 -23.24 7.13
N GLU A 176 -8.45 -23.22 7.02
CA GLU A 176 -7.65 -22.01 7.26
C GLU A 176 -7.92 -20.95 6.19
N GLY A 177 -8.00 -21.34 4.91
CA GLY A 177 -8.35 -20.46 3.80
C GLY A 177 -9.75 -19.86 3.96
N THR A 178 -10.71 -20.65 4.43
CA THR A 178 -12.06 -20.15 4.75
C THR A 178 -12.01 -19.05 5.80
N MET A 179 -11.23 -19.25 6.88
CA MET A 179 -11.03 -18.21 7.89
C MET A 179 -10.27 -16.99 7.34
N MET A 180 -9.24 -17.19 6.49
CA MET A 180 -8.52 -16.08 5.87
C MET A 180 -9.43 -15.20 5.01
N ALA A 181 -10.40 -15.79 4.33
CA ALA A 181 -11.36 -15.11 3.47
C ALA A 181 -12.43 -14.29 4.24
N GLU A 182 -12.52 -14.40 5.58
CA GLU A 182 -13.38 -13.56 6.40
C GLU A 182 -12.80 -12.16 6.64
N PHE A 183 -11.49 -11.99 6.48
CA PHE A 183 -10.83 -10.71 6.72
C PHE A 183 -10.78 -9.86 5.44
N PRO A 184 -11.09 -8.55 5.53
CA PRO A 184 -10.91 -7.60 4.43
C PRO A 184 -9.42 -7.21 4.30
N LEU A 185 -8.56 -8.21 4.17
CA LEU A 185 -7.10 -8.08 4.16
C LEU A 185 -6.49 -8.85 3.00
N ASP A 186 -5.26 -8.49 2.66
CA ASP A 186 -4.43 -9.33 1.80
C ASP A 186 -4.24 -10.73 2.44
N PRO A 187 -4.28 -11.84 1.70
CA PRO A 187 -4.11 -13.19 2.24
C PRO A 187 -2.89 -13.37 3.14
N GLN A 188 -1.78 -12.71 2.83
CA GLN A 188 -0.56 -12.74 3.65
C GLN A 188 -0.81 -12.14 5.05
N LEU A 189 -1.48 -11.00 5.14
CA LEU A 189 -1.84 -10.37 6.41
C LEU A 189 -2.88 -11.19 7.18
N SER A 190 -3.86 -11.78 6.47
CA SER A 190 -4.84 -12.70 7.08
C SER A 190 -4.15 -13.90 7.70
N LYS A 191 -3.15 -14.50 7.02
CA LYS A 191 -2.34 -15.60 7.56
C LYS A 191 -1.59 -15.20 8.83
N VAL A 192 -0.93 -14.05 8.82
CA VAL A 192 -0.22 -13.52 10.00
C VAL A 192 -1.19 -13.38 11.19
N LEU A 193 -2.38 -12.81 10.94
CA LEU A 193 -3.36 -12.59 11.99
C LEU A 193 -3.91 -13.90 12.58
N LEU A 194 -4.21 -14.90 11.74
CA LEU A 194 -4.70 -16.22 12.17
C LEU A 194 -3.65 -17.03 12.94
N THR A 195 -2.36 -16.80 12.68
CA THR A 195 -1.28 -17.49 13.39
C THR A 195 -0.86 -16.80 14.68
N ALA A 196 -1.26 -15.55 14.91
CA ALA A 196 -0.88 -14.76 16.08
C ALA A 196 -1.23 -15.44 17.44
N PRO A 197 -2.35 -16.15 17.62
CA PRO A 197 -2.64 -16.88 18.86
C PRO A 197 -1.60 -17.97 19.16
N LYS A 198 -1.05 -18.65 18.15
CA LYS A 198 -0.02 -19.69 18.32
C LYS A 198 1.31 -19.12 18.86
N PHE A 199 1.55 -17.83 18.60
CA PHE A 199 2.76 -17.12 19.05
C PHE A 199 2.51 -16.23 20.27
N ASN A 200 1.28 -16.24 20.84
CA ASN A 200 0.88 -15.40 21.98
C ASN A 200 1.18 -13.91 21.78
N CYS A 201 0.89 -13.38 20.58
CA CYS A 201 1.15 -11.97 20.20
C CYS A 201 0.00 -11.32 19.42
N VAL A 202 -1.25 -11.69 19.75
CA VAL A 202 -2.44 -11.24 19.02
C VAL A 202 -2.60 -9.72 19.06
N ASN A 203 -2.39 -9.08 20.20
CA ASN A 203 -2.55 -7.64 20.35
C ASN A 203 -1.53 -6.85 19.53
N GLU A 204 -0.29 -7.29 19.56
CA GLU A 204 0.80 -6.67 18.81
C GLU A 204 0.57 -6.84 17.31
N ILE A 205 0.18 -8.03 16.88
CA ILE A 205 -0.10 -8.33 15.47
C ILE A 205 -1.33 -7.57 14.97
N LEU A 206 -2.42 -7.48 15.74
CA LEU A 206 -3.57 -6.64 15.40
C LEU A 206 -3.14 -5.20 15.13
N SER A 207 -2.31 -4.63 15.98
CA SER A 207 -1.82 -3.26 15.84
C SER A 207 -0.90 -3.09 14.62
N ILE A 208 0.02 -4.05 14.38
CA ILE A 208 0.92 -4.04 13.23
C ILE A 208 0.13 -4.17 11.93
N VAL A 209 -0.78 -5.16 11.83
CA VAL A 209 -1.60 -5.40 10.62
C VAL A 209 -2.49 -4.19 10.32
N ALA A 210 -3.11 -3.59 11.33
CA ALA A 210 -3.90 -2.38 11.15
C ALA A 210 -3.05 -1.20 10.65
N CYS A 211 -1.84 -1.02 11.18
CA CYS A 211 -0.92 0.01 10.71
C CYS A 211 -0.38 -0.24 9.29
N LEU A 212 -0.21 -1.50 8.89
CA LEU A 212 0.20 -1.86 7.53
C LEU A 212 -0.92 -1.66 6.50
N ASN A 213 -2.17 -1.69 6.94
CA ASN A 213 -3.34 -1.56 6.07
C ASN A 213 -3.78 -0.11 5.81
N VAL A 214 -3.10 0.86 6.39
CA VAL A 214 -3.30 2.29 6.12
C VAL A 214 -2.11 2.87 5.36
N ALA A 215 -2.32 4.03 4.75
CA ALA A 215 -1.21 4.78 4.16
C ALA A 215 -0.19 5.19 5.25
N ASN A 216 1.01 5.62 4.81
CA ASN A 216 2.11 5.95 5.71
C ASN A 216 1.66 6.72 6.96
N LEU A 217 2.00 6.19 8.14
CA LEU A 217 1.72 6.85 9.41
C LEU A 217 2.59 8.08 9.62
N PHE A 218 3.86 8.02 9.23
CA PHE A 218 4.82 9.10 9.45
C PHE A 218 4.78 10.13 8.31
N ILE A 219 4.68 11.40 8.68
CA ILE A 219 4.71 12.54 7.75
C ILE A 219 6.15 13.04 7.66
N ARG A 220 6.66 13.25 6.44
CA ARG A 220 8.01 13.76 6.19
C ARG A 220 7.94 15.04 5.33
N PRO A 221 7.59 16.22 5.91
CA PRO A 221 7.53 17.48 5.18
C PRO A 221 8.93 17.87 4.73
N LYS A 222 9.06 18.38 3.52
CA LYS A 222 10.38 18.78 2.98
C LYS A 222 11.00 19.96 3.74
N ASP A 223 10.18 20.87 4.23
CA ASP A 223 10.56 22.05 4.98
C ASP A 223 10.94 21.79 6.45
N LYS A 224 10.53 20.63 7.00
CA LYS A 224 10.75 20.21 8.39
C LYS A 224 11.27 18.77 8.49
N LEU A 225 12.06 18.36 7.52
CA LEU A 225 12.54 16.97 7.44
C LEU A 225 13.42 16.57 8.64
N PRO A 226 14.38 17.38 9.13
CA PRO A 226 15.17 17.03 10.31
C PRO A 226 14.31 16.82 11.56
N GLU A 227 13.37 17.75 11.84
CA GLU A 227 12.45 17.66 12.98
C GLU A 227 11.58 16.39 12.91
N ALA A 228 11.12 16.04 11.70
CA ALA A 228 10.34 14.82 11.48
C ALA A 228 11.16 13.55 11.72
N ILE A 229 12.44 13.53 11.32
CA ILE A 229 13.36 12.40 11.57
C ILE A 229 13.57 12.24 13.07
N ASP A 230 13.85 13.32 13.80
CA ASP A 230 14.06 13.31 15.25
C ASP A 230 12.80 12.87 16.02
N ALA A 231 11.63 13.27 15.53
CA ALA A 231 10.36 12.83 16.11
C ALA A 231 10.13 11.33 15.94
N VAL A 232 10.40 10.77 14.74
CA VAL A 232 10.26 9.34 14.44
C VAL A 232 11.30 8.52 15.21
N ALA A 233 12.50 9.06 15.47
CA ALA A 233 13.58 8.40 16.20
C ALA A 233 13.14 7.87 17.58
N LYS A 234 12.15 8.50 18.21
CA LYS A 234 11.59 8.08 19.51
C LYS A 234 10.85 6.75 19.46
N PHE A 235 10.41 6.32 18.28
CA PHE A 235 9.62 5.09 18.10
C PHE A 235 10.44 3.98 17.45
N ILE A 236 11.65 4.28 16.95
CA ILE A 236 12.46 3.31 16.22
C ILE A 236 12.73 2.07 17.07
N HIS A 237 12.42 0.92 16.48
CA HIS A 237 12.89 -0.37 16.95
C HIS A 237 14.06 -0.84 16.08
N ALA A 238 15.13 -1.33 16.72
CA ALA A 238 16.34 -1.73 16.02
C ALA A 238 16.09 -2.81 14.94
N ASP A 239 15.16 -3.72 15.18
CA ASP A 239 14.88 -4.85 14.29
C ASP A 239 14.03 -4.49 13.06
N GLY A 240 13.44 -3.28 12.99
CA GLY A 240 12.81 -2.84 11.75
C GLY A 240 11.52 -2.04 11.83
N ASP A 241 10.91 -1.88 10.65
CA ASP A 241 9.82 -0.94 10.41
C ASP A 241 8.51 -1.37 11.09
N GLN A 242 8.15 -2.67 11.06
CA GLN A 242 6.89 -3.16 11.63
C GLN A 242 6.83 -2.97 13.14
N LEU A 243 7.95 -3.21 13.84
CA LEU A 243 8.04 -2.99 15.28
C LEU A 243 8.07 -1.50 15.63
N THR A 244 8.61 -0.68 14.75
CA THR A 244 8.54 0.79 14.87
C THR A 244 7.10 1.29 14.76
N LEU A 245 6.30 0.73 13.85
CA LEU A 245 4.87 1.03 13.74
C LEU A 245 4.13 0.63 15.01
N LEU A 246 4.43 -0.54 15.58
CA LEU A 246 3.87 -0.99 16.85
C LEU A 246 4.17 -0.01 17.99
N ASN A 247 5.43 0.42 18.12
CA ASN A 247 5.83 1.38 19.15
C ASN A 247 5.08 2.71 19.00
N ALA A 248 4.96 3.22 17.78
CA ALA A 248 4.23 4.46 17.50
C ALA A 248 2.75 4.34 17.85
N TYR A 249 2.13 3.21 17.50
CA TYR A 249 0.72 2.93 17.81
C TYR A 249 0.48 2.81 19.32
N ASN A 250 1.31 2.04 20.03
CA ASN A 250 1.21 1.86 21.47
C ASN A 250 1.35 3.21 22.21
N GLU A 251 2.30 4.04 21.78
CA GLU A 251 2.49 5.36 22.38
C GLU A 251 1.28 6.29 22.09
N TYR A 252 0.70 6.22 20.88
CA TYR A 252 -0.54 6.92 20.54
C TYR A 252 -1.69 6.53 21.48
N LYS A 253 -1.89 5.25 21.74
CA LYS A 253 -2.92 4.76 22.68
C LYS A 253 -2.63 5.22 24.11
N ARG A 254 -1.37 5.15 24.57
CA ARG A 254 -0.94 5.62 25.89
C ARG A 254 -1.18 7.12 26.09
N LYS A 255 -1.11 7.90 25.03
CA LYS A 255 -1.38 9.36 25.04
C LYS A 255 -2.87 9.71 24.85
N GLY A 256 -3.77 8.75 24.99
CA GLY A 256 -5.21 8.96 24.89
C GLY A 256 -5.71 9.27 23.48
N SER A 257 -5.05 8.75 22.45
CA SER A 257 -5.43 8.93 21.05
C SER A 257 -5.53 10.40 20.61
N ASN A 258 -4.58 11.23 21.05
CA ASN A 258 -4.64 12.68 20.94
C ASN A 258 -4.08 13.17 19.59
N ALA A 259 -4.89 13.96 18.86
CA ALA A 259 -4.51 14.53 17.56
C ALA A 259 -3.38 15.58 17.67
N GLU A 260 -3.32 16.36 18.75
CA GLU A 260 -2.23 17.35 18.98
C GLU A 260 -0.89 16.64 19.20
N TRP A 261 -0.91 15.52 19.93
CA TRP A 261 0.27 14.69 20.10
C TRP A 261 0.75 14.12 18.74
N CYS A 262 -0.17 13.67 17.88
CA CYS A 262 0.17 13.22 16.53
C CYS A 262 0.88 14.32 15.73
N PHE A 263 0.34 15.53 15.76
CA PHE A 263 0.93 16.68 15.07
C PHE A 263 2.35 16.99 15.55
N LYS A 264 2.59 16.99 16.86
CA LYS A 264 3.92 17.22 17.48
C LYS A 264 4.95 16.14 17.12
N ASN A 265 4.49 14.92 16.82
CA ASN A 265 5.35 13.78 16.50
C ASN A 265 5.36 13.42 15.00
N PHE A 266 4.87 14.30 14.12
CA PHE A 266 4.79 14.08 12.69
C PHE A 266 4.08 12.77 12.31
N ILE A 267 3.05 12.40 13.06
CA ILE A 267 2.17 11.26 12.79
C ILE A 267 0.89 11.79 12.13
N ASN A 268 0.44 11.11 11.07
CA ASN A 268 -0.84 11.43 10.44
C ASN A 268 -1.99 10.97 11.33
N SER A 269 -2.67 11.93 11.96
CA SER A 269 -3.75 11.68 12.92
C SER A 269 -4.95 10.94 12.29
N ARG A 270 -5.22 11.15 10.99
CA ARG A 270 -6.29 10.41 10.28
C ARG A 270 -5.90 8.97 10.03
N HIS A 271 -4.67 8.72 9.58
CA HIS A 271 -4.21 7.37 9.28
C HIS A 271 -4.11 6.51 10.55
N ILE A 272 -3.57 7.07 11.65
CA ILE A 272 -3.48 6.30 12.91
C ILE A 272 -4.85 6.04 13.53
N LYS A 273 -5.80 6.98 13.38
CA LYS A 273 -7.19 6.76 13.77
C LYS A 273 -7.86 5.68 12.90
N SER A 274 -7.66 5.72 11.58
CA SER A 274 -8.14 4.67 10.70
C SER A 274 -7.53 3.31 11.04
N ALA A 275 -6.25 3.26 11.42
CA ALA A 275 -5.62 2.03 11.91
C ALA A 275 -6.29 1.53 13.21
N ASP A 276 -6.65 2.42 14.13
CA ASP A 276 -7.39 2.06 15.35
C ASP A 276 -8.78 1.46 15.02
N ASP A 277 -9.51 2.09 14.10
CA ASP A 277 -10.82 1.60 13.62
C ASP A 277 -10.69 0.23 12.94
N ILE A 278 -9.69 0.03 12.07
CA ILE A 278 -9.40 -1.26 11.42
C ILE A 278 -9.04 -2.32 12.46
N ARG A 279 -8.22 -1.99 13.46
CA ARG A 279 -7.85 -2.91 14.53
C ARG A 279 -9.07 -3.45 15.27
N GLU A 280 -10.03 -2.61 15.61
CA GLU A 280 -11.27 -3.02 16.28
C GLU A 280 -12.16 -3.89 15.37
N GLN A 281 -12.20 -3.60 14.07
CA GLN A 281 -12.90 -4.46 13.10
C GLN A 281 -12.25 -5.85 13.03
N LEU A 282 -10.93 -5.93 12.88
CA LEU A 282 -10.20 -7.19 12.82
C LEU A 282 -10.34 -8.00 14.11
N LYS A 283 -10.30 -7.35 15.26
CA LYS A 283 -10.57 -7.95 16.56
C LYS A 283 -11.98 -8.58 16.62
N THR A 284 -12.98 -7.85 16.14
CA THR A 284 -14.37 -8.35 16.09
C THR A 284 -14.49 -9.61 15.22
N ILE A 285 -13.76 -9.68 14.10
CA ILE A 285 -13.73 -10.85 13.23
C ILE A 285 -13.07 -12.04 13.95
N LEU A 286 -11.92 -11.83 14.62
CA LEU A 286 -11.26 -12.89 15.41
C LEU A 286 -12.18 -13.47 16.49
N ILE A 287 -12.92 -12.62 17.18
CA ILE A 287 -13.90 -13.07 18.21
C ILE A 287 -15.01 -13.91 17.55
N LYS A 288 -15.55 -13.47 16.41
CA LYS A 288 -16.56 -14.25 15.64
C LYS A 288 -16.03 -15.61 15.17
N LEU A 289 -14.75 -15.71 14.89
CA LEU A 289 -14.07 -16.97 14.56
C LEU A 289 -13.69 -17.80 15.81
N ASN A 290 -14.21 -17.43 16.99
CA ASN A 290 -13.99 -18.11 18.28
C ASN A 290 -12.55 -18.10 18.77
N PHE A 291 -11.70 -17.19 18.33
CA PHE A 291 -10.37 -17.01 18.91
C PHE A 291 -10.47 -16.33 20.28
N LYS A 292 -9.85 -16.96 21.28
CA LYS A 292 -9.72 -16.40 22.64
C LYS A 292 -8.32 -15.82 22.80
N PHE A 293 -8.23 -14.57 23.22
CA PHE A 293 -6.96 -13.90 23.51
C PHE A 293 -7.16 -12.80 24.56
N ASN A 294 -6.09 -12.46 25.26
CA ASN A 294 -6.10 -11.32 26.16
C ASN A 294 -5.96 -10.03 25.35
N ASP A 295 -6.80 -9.04 25.60
CA ASP A 295 -6.82 -7.75 24.89
C ASP A 295 -5.92 -6.69 25.55
N GLU A 296 -5.26 -7.03 26.66
CA GLU A 296 -4.35 -6.11 27.32
C GLU A 296 -3.00 -6.05 26.59
N PRO A 297 -2.44 -4.86 26.38
CA PRO A 297 -1.10 -4.72 25.83
C PRO A 297 -0.07 -5.44 26.68
N SER A 298 0.80 -6.23 26.08
CA SER A 298 1.90 -6.89 26.78
C SER A 298 2.86 -5.86 27.38
N ILE A 299 3.13 -5.96 28.67
CA ILE A 299 4.11 -5.12 29.38
C ILE A 299 5.52 -5.37 28.81
N SER A 300 5.81 -6.60 28.38
CA SER A 300 7.08 -7.00 27.78
C SER A 300 6.81 -7.92 26.58
N PRO A 301 6.61 -7.37 25.39
CA PRO A 301 6.30 -8.16 24.19
C PRO A 301 7.50 -9.04 23.80
N ASN A 302 7.23 -10.29 23.43
CA ASN A 302 8.25 -11.17 22.88
C ASN A 302 8.45 -10.86 21.37
N TYR A 303 9.40 -9.99 21.07
CA TYR A 303 9.68 -9.58 19.70
C TYR A 303 10.06 -10.74 18.77
N ASN A 304 10.70 -11.80 19.27
CA ASN A 304 11.00 -12.98 18.47
C ASN A 304 9.71 -13.69 18.01
N ASN A 305 8.72 -13.81 18.90
CA ASN A 305 7.42 -14.38 18.54
C ASN A 305 6.68 -13.52 17.53
N ILE A 306 6.69 -12.19 17.70
CA ILE A 306 6.09 -11.25 16.74
C ILE A 306 6.76 -11.39 15.36
N LYS A 307 8.10 -11.41 15.30
CA LYS A 307 8.86 -11.57 14.06
C LYS A 307 8.57 -12.93 13.38
N LYS A 308 8.53 -14.03 14.14
CA LYS A 308 8.15 -15.34 13.62
C LYS A 308 6.71 -15.35 13.10
N CYS A 309 5.79 -14.71 13.80
CA CYS A 309 4.41 -14.60 13.38
C CYS A 309 4.29 -13.84 12.05
N ILE A 310 4.94 -12.68 11.89
CA ILE A 310 4.95 -11.93 10.64
C ILE A 310 5.56 -12.79 9.50
N LEU A 311 6.60 -13.55 9.80
CA LEU A 311 7.24 -14.44 8.82
C LEU A 311 6.27 -15.49 8.26
N THR A 312 5.25 -15.94 9.02
CA THR A 312 4.26 -16.94 8.52
C THR A 312 3.48 -16.49 7.29
N GLY A 313 3.28 -15.20 7.10
CA GLY A 313 2.61 -14.65 5.90
C GLY A 313 3.59 -14.16 4.84
N TYR A 314 4.82 -13.84 5.22
CA TYR A 314 5.78 -13.15 4.35
C TYR A 314 7.05 -13.94 4.06
N PHE A 315 7.09 -15.25 4.35
CA PHE A 315 8.26 -16.10 4.12
C PHE A 315 8.71 -16.15 2.66
N THR A 316 7.83 -15.86 1.71
CA THR A 316 8.18 -15.74 0.29
C THR A 316 8.91 -14.43 -0.05
N GLN A 317 8.86 -13.45 0.84
CA GLN A 317 9.39 -12.10 0.66
C GLN A 317 10.59 -11.86 1.58
N VAL A 318 11.66 -12.60 1.31
CA VAL A 318 12.90 -12.58 2.08
C VAL A 318 14.07 -12.23 1.18
N ALA A 319 15.03 -11.45 1.70
CA ALA A 319 16.23 -11.07 0.99
C ALA A 319 17.48 -11.21 1.87
N ILE A 320 18.60 -11.66 1.25
CA ILE A 320 19.88 -11.93 1.91
C ILE A 320 20.88 -10.86 1.50
N LEU A 321 21.61 -10.34 2.46
CA LEU A 321 22.70 -9.38 2.23
C LEU A 321 23.88 -10.07 1.51
N GLN A 322 24.31 -9.49 0.43
CA GLN A 322 25.45 -9.96 -0.36
C GLN A 322 26.75 -9.23 0.02
N LYS A 323 27.89 -9.79 -0.33
CA LYS A 323 29.23 -9.21 -0.09
C LYS A 323 29.41 -7.81 -0.67
N ASN A 324 28.67 -7.47 -1.74
CA ASN A 324 28.67 -6.15 -2.39
C ASN A 324 27.75 -5.13 -1.72
N ASN A 325 27.26 -5.42 -0.50
CA ASN A 325 26.29 -4.56 0.22
C ASN A 325 24.93 -4.36 -0.44
N ALA A 326 24.56 -5.14 -1.46
CA ALA A 326 23.21 -5.25 -2.02
C ALA A 326 22.46 -6.41 -1.38
N TYR A 327 21.15 -6.39 -1.44
CA TYR A 327 20.32 -7.54 -1.07
C TYR A 327 19.95 -8.34 -2.31
N LEU A 328 19.81 -9.65 -2.14
CA LEU A 328 19.30 -10.57 -3.16
C LEU A 328 18.04 -11.25 -2.62
N THR A 329 16.93 -11.18 -3.37
CA THR A 329 15.72 -11.93 -2.99
C THR A 329 15.98 -13.42 -3.10
N VAL A 330 15.48 -14.20 -2.12
CA VAL A 330 15.88 -15.61 -1.98
C VAL A 330 15.40 -16.46 -3.14
N LYS A 331 14.18 -16.24 -3.65
CA LYS A 331 13.60 -17.10 -4.70
C LYS A 331 13.86 -16.57 -6.10
N GLU A 332 13.56 -15.30 -6.34
CA GLU A 332 13.66 -14.73 -7.68
C GLU A 332 15.08 -14.22 -8.02
N SER A 333 16.02 -14.29 -7.07
CA SER A 333 17.41 -13.83 -7.24
C SER A 333 17.54 -12.40 -7.80
N GLN A 334 16.64 -11.50 -7.37
CA GLN A 334 16.66 -10.10 -7.79
C GLN A 334 17.54 -9.27 -6.88
N ILE A 335 18.36 -8.42 -7.48
CA ILE A 335 19.16 -7.43 -6.73
C ILE A 335 18.22 -6.30 -6.29
N VAL A 336 18.19 -6.05 -4.99
CA VAL A 336 17.34 -5.03 -4.37
C VAL A 336 18.12 -4.19 -3.37
N ALA A 337 17.62 -2.99 -3.09
CA ALA A 337 18.17 -2.10 -2.06
C ALA A 337 17.09 -1.78 -1.01
N ILE A 338 17.51 -1.49 0.20
CA ILE A 338 16.61 -0.97 1.23
C ILE A 338 16.11 0.42 0.81
N HIS A 339 14.80 0.64 0.87
CA HIS A 339 14.21 1.94 0.56
C HIS A 339 14.62 2.97 1.63
N PRO A 340 14.95 4.23 1.25
CA PRO A 340 15.35 5.28 2.20
C PRO A 340 14.33 5.64 3.28
N SER A 341 13.08 5.17 3.16
CA SER A 341 12.06 5.34 4.19
C SER A 341 12.17 4.36 5.35
N SER A 342 12.96 3.29 5.22
CA SER A 342 13.17 2.34 6.31
C SER A 342 13.90 2.99 7.48
N VAL A 343 13.59 2.52 8.68
CA VAL A 343 14.22 2.98 9.92
C VAL A 343 15.51 2.25 10.26
N LEU A 344 15.84 1.16 9.55
CA LEU A 344 17.04 0.38 9.80
C LEU A 344 18.31 1.23 9.56
N SER A 345 19.10 1.38 10.61
CA SER A 345 20.39 2.10 10.58
C SER A 345 21.56 1.23 10.15
N TYR A 346 21.38 -0.09 10.14
CA TYR A 346 22.38 -1.08 9.73
C TYR A 346 21.78 -2.05 8.69
N LYS A 347 22.58 -2.94 8.16
CA LYS A 347 22.18 -3.94 7.18
C LYS A 347 22.21 -5.33 7.78
N PRO A 348 21.07 -5.87 8.26
CA PRO A 348 20.97 -7.25 8.71
C PRO A 348 21.33 -8.24 7.62
N GLU A 349 21.87 -9.40 7.99
CA GLU A 349 22.19 -10.48 7.05
C GLU A 349 20.96 -10.96 6.28
N LEU A 350 19.82 -11.06 6.97
CA LEU A 350 18.56 -11.55 6.41
C LEU A 350 17.40 -10.65 6.82
N VAL A 351 16.62 -10.25 5.85
CA VAL A 351 15.46 -9.38 6.05
C VAL A 351 14.20 -9.94 5.37
N LEU A 352 13.08 -9.75 6.06
CA LEU A 352 11.75 -9.87 5.50
C LEU A 352 11.29 -8.48 5.03
N TYR A 353 10.53 -8.40 3.96
CA TYR A 353 9.96 -7.15 3.45
C TYR A 353 8.49 -7.32 3.07
N ASN A 354 7.69 -6.26 3.21
CA ASN A 354 6.28 -6.29 2.82
C ASN A 354 6.07 -5.94 1.34
N GLU A 355 6.86 -5.03 0.80
CA GLU A 355 6.69 -4.52 -0.55
C GLU A 355 8.02 -4.49 -1.31
N LEU A 356 7.95 -4.83 -2.59
CA LEU A 356 9.03 -4.59 -3.55
C LEU A 356 8.55 -3.55 -4.56
N VAL A 357 9.25 -2.43 -4.66
CA VAL A 357 8.87 -1.27 -5.46
C VAL A 357 9.97 -0.94 -6.46
N LEU A 358 9.59 -0.88 -7.73
CA LEU A 358 10.48 -0.40 -8.79
C LEU A 358 10.30 1.11 -8.99
N THR A 359 11.41 1.83 -8.83
CA THR A 359 11.52 3.25 -9.22
C THR A 359 12.70 3.41 -10.16
N LYS A 360 13.80 4.03 -9.76
CA LYS A 360 15.08 4.01 -10.49
C LYS A 360 15.85 2.72 -10.27
N LYS A 361 15.58 2.03 -9.14
CA LYS A 361 16.14 0.74 -8.74
C LYS A 361 15.02 -0.06 -8.09
N ASN A 362 15.23 -1.35 -7.92
CA ASN A 362 14.37 -2.20 -7.12
C ASN A 362 14.62 -1.91 -5.63
N TYR A 363 13.57 -1.50 -4.91
CA TYR A 363 13.64 -1.24 -3.48
C TYR A 363 12.69 -2.16 -2.71
N ILE A 364 13.18 -2.67 -1.58
CA ILE A 364 12.34 -3.34 -0.57
C ILE A 364 11.93 -2.34 0.51
N ARG A 365 10.66 -2.40 0.94
CA ARG A 365 10.06 -1.48 1.91
C ARG A 365 9.42 -2.26 3.05
N THR A 366 9.31 -1.57 4.18
CA THR A 366 8.73 -2.12 5.41
C THR A 366 9.45 -3.40 5.81
N ILE A 367 10.63 -3.22 6.35
CA ILE A 367 11.64 -4.25 6.50
C ILE A 367 11.72 -4.70 7.95
N LEU A 368 11.92 -6.00 8.15
CA LEU A 368 12.10 -6.62 9.45
C LEU A 368 13.31 -7.56 9.41
N GLU A 369 14.19 -7.43 10.37
CA GLU A 369 15.27 -8.40 10.57
C GLU A 369 14.72 -9.74 11.04
N ILE A 370 15.18 -10.83 10.43
CA ILE A 370 14.81 -12.21 10.78
C ILE A 370 16.04 -13.10 10.90
N LYS A 371 15.87 -14.28 11.50
CA LYS A 371 16.94 -15.30 11.62
C LYS A 371 16.71 -16.41 10.61
N GLY A 372 17.77 -16.86 9.93
CA GLY A 372 17.71 -17.89 8.89
C GLY A 372 17.10 -19.22 9.36
N GLN A 373 17.34 -19.61 10.61
CA GLN A 373 16.76 -20.83 11.18
C GLN A 373 15.22 -20.83 11.18
N TRP A 374 14.58 -19.66 11.31
CA TRP A 374 13.13 -19.55 11.33
C TRP A 374 12.47 -19.86 9.98
N LEU A 375 13.20 -19.71 8.88
CA LEU A 375 12.69 -20.04 7.53
C LEU A 375 12.34 -21.54 7.44
N PHE A 376 13.22 -22.39 7.92
CA PHE A 376 13.02 -23.85 7.91
C PHE A 376 12.00 -24.31 8.94
N GLU A 377 11.86 -23.57 10.06
CA GLU A 377 10.86 -23.83 11.10
C GLU A 377 9.45 -23.50 10.63
N ILE A 378 9.27 -22.35 9.95
CA ILE A 378 7.96 -21.80 9.60
C ILE A 378 7.47 -22.29 8.24
N ALA A 379 8.34 -22.36 7.25
CA ALA A 379 7.98 -22.74 5.88
C ALA A 379 8.90 -23.85 5.31
N PRO A 380 8.93 -25.05 5.95
CA PRO A 380 9.80 -26.13 5.53
C PRO A 380 9.51 -26.63 4.11
N LYS A 381 8.25 -26.61 3.67
CA LYS A 381 7.87 -27.00 2.30
C LYS A 381 8.45 -26.04 1.25
N TYR A 382 8.65 -24.78 1.59
CA TYR A 382 9.11 -23.75 0.66
C TYR A 382 10.65 -23.66 0.58
N PHE A 383 11.36 -23.90 1.70
CA PHE A 383 12.81 -23.74 1.83
C PHE A 383 13.59 -25.06 1.85
N LYS A 384 12.92 -26.22 1.84
CA LYS A 384 13.63 -27.50 1.64
C LYS A 384 13.99 -27.65 0.18
N PRO A 385 15.22 -28.17 -0.13
CA PRO A 385 15.64 -28.49 -1.50
C PRO A 385 14.80 -29.60 -2.10
#